data_a2d775782cc0cb5f449dbe30dd59489d
#
_entry.id   a2d775782cc0cb5f449dbe30dd59489d
#
_cell.length_a   1.000
_cell.length_b   1.000
_cell.length_c   1.000
_cell.angle_alpha   90.00
_cell.angle_beta   90.00
_cell.angle_gamma   90.00
#
_symmetry.space_group_name_H-M   'P 1'
#
loop_
_entity.id
_entity.type
_entity.pdbx_description
1 polymer ?
#
loop_
_entity_poly.entity_id
_entity_poly.type
_entity_poly.pdbx_seq_one_letter_code
_entity_poly.pdbx_strand_id
1 'polypeptide(L)'
;MSARGKRIIRLLSLFWIPLTWILLTGCVGQFETKPALTATCNIPWHLAAGFPERDAPPPTQNQDLHVLIWNIHDRVLPGSMFASDAHTEEEVVCIGDLASRYDLVLFQEAFVRPAPLARYTGHMWANHPVFTEGGGGDWWPLRWMCEICLSPGLLMMAREAPTWVYAEPYQAFAGWNTDENKADDFFSKGFQLVQFPRFWVLNSHMDAGRGQDSIDARLLQFQQITAGLKRLVPSDAPLLIGMDANLRPEIEAQDQKILEEFLQSNGLTLIHQNGPDIIAARHLHTDHPRTLSLKGVLSDHHALSVFISQPPAPN
;
A
#
# COMPACT_ATOMS: atom_id res chain seq x y z
N MET A 1 -16.64 38.14 45.37
CA MET A 1 -15.89 37.22 44.48
C MET A 1 -16.10 35.82 44.99
N SER A 2 -16.87 35.02 44.21
CA SER A 2 -17.49 33.74 44.64
C SER A 2 -16.51 32.59 44.60
N ALA A 3 -16.54 31.72 45.63
CA ALA A 3 -15.69 30.55 45.83
C ALA A 3 -15.94 29.36 44.85
N ARG A 4 -16.67 29.58 43.74
CA ARG A 4 -17.01 28.54 42.74
C ARG A 4 -15.95 28.34 41.63
N GLY A 5 -14.96 29.23 41.50
CA GLY A 5 -13.97 29.19 40.41
C GLY A 5 -12.75 28.28 40.62
N LYS A 6 -12.56 27.73 41.82
CA LYS A 6 -11.31 26.97 42.14
C LYS A 6 -11.42 25.44 42.11
N ARG A 7 -12.59 24.87 41.81
CA ARG A 7 -12.75 23.40 41.79
C ARG A 7 -12.67 22.74 40.39
N ILE A 8 -12.71 23.51 39.31
CA ILE A 8 -12.70 22.96 37.94
C ILE A 8 -11.28 22.75 37.43
N ILE A 9 -10.28 23.48 37.96
CA ILE A 9 -8.90 23.39 37.45
C ILE A 9 -8.14 22.14 37.99
N ARG A 10 -8.61 21.50 39.07
CA ARG A 10 -7.92 20.32 39.66
C ARG A 10 -8.37 18.96 39.06
N LEU A 11 -9.41 18.91 38.26
CA LEU A 11 -9.88 17.67 37.62
C LEU A 11 -9.28 17.44 36.21
N LEU A 12 -8.72 18.47 35.59
CA LEU A 12 -8.07 18.36 34.28
C LEU A 12 -6.59 17.91 34.34
N SER A 13 -5.94 17.98 35.53
CA SER A 13 -4.54 17.57 35.67
C SER A 13 -4.30 16.09 35.94
N LEU A 14 -5.37 15.31 36.19
CA LEU A 14 -5.26 13.88 36.49
C LEU A 14 -5.44 13.00 35.25
N PHE A 15 -5.88 13.57 34.11
CA PHE A 15 -6.06 12.82 32.86
C PHE A 15 -4.86 12.90 31.89
N TRP A 16 -3.84 13.70 32.20
CA TRP A 16 -2.71 13.91 31.28
C TRP A 16 -1.51 12.96 31.50
N ILE A 17 -1.45 12.26 32.61
CA ILE A 17 -0.28 11.41 32.94
C ILE A 17 -0.30 10.03 32.27
N PRO A 18 -1.44 9.36 31.99
CA PRO A 18 -1.39 8.08 31.29
C PRO A 18 -1.26 8.19 29.76
N LEU A 19 -1.59 9.34 29.15
CA LEU A 19 -1.55 9.47 27.68
C LEU A 19 -0.14 9.62 27.10
N THR A 20 0.78 10.19 27.85
CA THR A 20 2.18 10.38 27.42
C THR A 20 3.00 9.09 27.50
N TRP A 21 2.56 8.09 28.27
CA TRP A 21 3.25 6.79 28.34
C TRP A 21 2.89 5.83 27.19
N ILE A 22 1.73 6.03 26.55
CA ILE A 22 1.29 5.20 25.42
C ILE A 22 2.00 5.61 24.11
N LEU A 23 2.43 6.86 24.01
CA LEU A 23 3.06 7.39 22.79
C LEU A 23 4.58 7.11 22.68
N LEU A 24 5.23 6.60 23.73
CA LEU A 24 6.69 6.40 23.75
C LEU A 24 7.14 4.94 23.60
N THR A 25 6.22 3.98 23.53
CA THR A 25 6.57 2.54 23.39
C THR A 25 6.40 1.96 22.00
N GLY A 26 6.03 2.78 21.00
CA GLY A 26 5.61 2.31 19.68
C GLY A 26 6.70 2.15 18.60
N CYS A 27 7.95 2.47 18.82
CA CYS A 27 8.93 2.55 17.72
C CYS A 27 10.32 1.98 18.03
N VAL A 28 10.44 0.80 18.63
CA VAL A 28 11.69 0.02 18.53
C VAL A 28 11.34 -1.48 18.48
N GLY A 29 10.93 -1.96 17.31
CA GLY A 29 10.86 -3.40 17.05
C GLY A 29 12.27 -3.94 16.85
N GLN A 30 12.80 -4.64 17.84
CA GLN A 30 13.96 -5.52 17.61
C GLN A 30 13.53 -6.60 16.60
N PHE A 31 14.27 -6.70 15.49
CA PHE A 31 14.09 -7.79 14.53
C PHE A 31 14.52 -9.09 15.22
N GLU A 32 13.57 -9.80 15.80
CA GLU A 32 13.80 -11.18 16.23
C GLU A 32 13.95 -12.07 14.99
N THR A 33 14.85 -13.05 15.10
CA THR A 33 15.13 -14.05 14.08
C THR A 33 13.84 -14.75 13.64
N LYS A 34 13.70 -14.90 12.32
CA LYS A 34 12.60 -15.54 11.58
C LYS A 34 12.12 -16.81 12.29
N PRO A 35 10.87 -16.88 12.77
CA PRO A 35 10.33 -18.15 13.25
C PRO A 35 10.28 -19.13 12.07
N ALA A 36 10.66 -20.39 12.31
CA ALA A 36 10.54 -21.43 11.31
C ALA A 36 9.07 -21.55 10.90
N LEU A 37 8.76 -21.25 9.64
CA LEU A 37 7.43 -21.39 9.08
C LEU A 37 7.06 -22.87 9.03
N THR A 38 6.28 -23.32 10.00
CA THR A 38 5.74 -24.68 10.06
C THR A 38 4.36 -24.80 9.43
N ALA A 39 3.70 -23.67 9.15
CA ALA A 39 2.40 -23.66 8.49
C ALA A 39 2.55 -23.83 6.97
N THR A 40 2.04 -24.93 6.46
CA THR A 40 1.86 -25.09 5.01
C THR A 40 0.59 -24.36 4.61
N CYS A 41 0.73 -23.38 3.71
CA CYS A 41 -0.44 -22.74 3.10
C CYS A 41 -1.25 -23.75 2.33
N ASN A 42 -2.49 -23.99 2.73
CA ASN A 42 -3.46 -24.81 1.99
C ASN A 42 -3.99 -24.10 0.72
N ILE A 43 -3.12 -23.43 0.00
CA ILE A 43 -3.49 -22.88 -1.30
C ILE A 43 -3.54 -24.03 -2.30
N PRO A 44 -4.64 -24.18 -3.05
CA PRO A 44 -4.73 -25.20 -4.08
C PRO A 44 -3.50 -25.15 -5.00
N TRP A 45 -2.87 -26.29 -5.23
CA TRP A 45 -1.60 -26.40 -5.99
C TRP A 45 -1.63 -25.68 -7.36
N HIS A 46 -2.79 -25.68 -8.03
CA HIS A 46 -2.97 -25.00 -9.31
C HIS A 46 -2.91 -23.47 -9.21
N LEU A 47 -3.22 -22.90 -8.05
CA LEU A 47 -3.06 -21.47 -7.80
C LEU A 47 -1.62 -21.13 -7.39
N ALA A 48 -0.97 -22.02 -6.66
CA ALA A 48 0.43 -21.88 -6.27
C ALA A 48 1.41 -22.04 -7.46
N ALA A 49 1.00 -22.73 -8.53
CA ALA A 49 1.86 -22.96 -9.70
C ALA A 49 2.30 -21.68 -10.45
N GLY A 50 1.63 -20.54 -10.23
CA GLY A 50 2.04 -19.25 -10.79
C GLY A 50 3.12 -18.52 -10.00
N PHE A 51 3.45 -18.98 -8.78
CA PHE A 51 4.44 -18.35 -7.93
C PHE A 51 5.85 -18.90 -8.18
N PRO A 52 6.91 -18.07 -8.03
CA PRO A 52 8.29 -18.54 -8.07
C PRO A 52 8.56 -19.60 -7.01
N GLU A 53 9.59 -20.42 -7.21
CA GLU A 53 10.03 -21.38 -6.19
C GLU A 53 10.52 -20.64 -4.92
N ARG A 54 10.21 -21.20 -3.75
CA ARG A 54 10.51 -20.58 -2.44
C ARG A 54 11.99 -20.32 -2.20
N ASP A 55 12.85 -21.21 -2.70
CA ASP A 55 14.28 -21.22 -2.44
C ASP A 55 15.10 -20.56 -3.57
N ALA A 56 14.44 -19.78 -4.45
CA ALA A 56 15.18 -19.03 -5.45
C ALA A 56 16.24 -18.13 -4.75
N PRO A 57 17.51 -18.22 -5.14
CA PRO A 57 18.55 -17.39 -4.55
C PRO A 57 18.22 -15.92 -4.77
N PRO A 58 18.65 -15.01 -3.86
CA PRO A 58 18.49 -13.58 -4.09
C PRO A 58 19.11 -13.21 -5.43
N PRO A 59 18.49 -12.28 -6.18
CA PRO A 59 19.00 -11.90 -7.49
C PRO A 59 20.45 -11.42 -7.37
N THR A 60 21.29 -11.93 -8.23
CA THR A 60 22.63 -11.37 -8.41
C THR A 60 22.50 -10.01 -9.09
N GLN A 61 23.49 -9.13 -8.95
CA GLN A 61 23.44 -7.73 -9.42
C GLN A 61 23.01 -7.50 -10.89
N ASN A 62 22.93 -8.55 -11.69
CA ASN A 62 22.55 -8.52 -13.11
C ASN A 62 21.31 -9.38 -13.42
N GLN A 63 20.56 -9.82 -12.42
CA GLN A 63 19.35 -10.61 -12.65
C GLN A 63 18.09 -9.74 -12.66
N ASP A 64 17.09 -10.22 -13.42
CA ASP A 64 15.75 -9.64 -13.40
C ASP A 64 15.16 -9.72 -12.00
N LEU A 65 14.44 -8.67 -11.59
CA LEU A 65 13.73 -8.66 -10.32
C LEU A 65 12.31 -9.17 -10.53
N HIS A 66 11.86 -10.03 -9.64
CA HIS A 66 10.48 -10.43 -9.55
C HIS A 66 9.72 -9.45 -8.68
N VAL A 67 8.66 -8.85 -9.22
CA VAL A 67 7.82 -7.89 -8.53
C VAL A 67 6.42 -8.45 -8.33
N LEU A 68 5.88 -8.27 -7.14
CA LEU A 68 4.51 -8.58 -6.76
C LEU A 68 3.77 -7.29 -6.40
N ILE A 69 2.58 -7.10 -6.97
CA ILE A 69 1.64 -6.02 -6.62
C ILE A 69 0.33 -6.68 -6.21
N TRP A 70 -0.17 -6.34 -5.02
CA TRP A 70 -1.36 -7.00 -4.52
C TRP A 70 -2.10 -6.17 -3.46
N ASN A 71 -3.35 -5.85 -3.71
CA ASN A 71 -4.27 -5.43 -2.67
C ASN A 71 -4.67 -6.68 -1.86
N ILE A 72 -4.22 -6.76 -0.60
CA ILE A 72 -4.39 -7.95 0.24
C ILE A 72 -5.67 -7.95 1.07
N HIS A 73 -6.42 -6.84 1.08
CA HIS A 73 -7.70 -6.71 1.78
C HIS A 73 -7.64 -7.01 3.29
N ASP A 74 -6.56 -6.58 3.97
CA ASP A 74 -6.38 -6.77 5.41
C ASP A 74 -6.86 -5.53 6.19
N ARG A 75 -8.19 -5.41 6.36
CA ARG A 75 -8.82 -4.21 6.93
C ARG A 75 -9.81 -4.51 8.05
N VAL A 76 -9.96 -3.55 8.97
CA VAL A 76 -11.01 -3.51 9.99
C VAL A 76 -11.92 -2.33 9.67
N LEU A 77 -13.19 -2.59 9.39
CA LEU A 77 -14.16 -1.53 9.13
C LEU A 77 -14.65 -0.94 10.46
N PRO A 78 -14.61 0.41 10.62
CA PRO A 78 -15.22 1.08 11.76
C PRO A 78 -16.73 0.83 11.76
N GLY A 79 -17.28 0.37 12.89
CA GLY A 79 -18.69 0.02 13.02
C GLY A 79 -18.98 -1.48 12.90
N SER A 80 -18.08 -2.26 12.32
CA SER A 80 -18.08 -3.72 12.41
C SER A 80 -17.07 -4.17 13.47
N MET A 81 -17.19 -3.69 14.71
CA MET A 81 -16.30 -4.13 15.81
C MET A 81 -16.27 -5.66 15.99
N PHE A 82 -17.10 -6.40 15.27
CA PHE A 82 -17.26 -7.85 15.34
C PHE A 82 -17.15 -8.57 14.00
N ALA A 83 -17.09 -7.84 12.87
CA ALA A 83 -16.86 -8.41 11.54
C ALA A 83 -15.69 -7.67 10.91
N SER A 84 -14.48 -8.14 11.15
CA SER A 84 -13.29 -7.63 10.48
C SER A 84 -13.02 -8.46 9.24
N ASP A 85 -12.71 -7.80 8.13
CA ASP A 85 -12.12 -8.44 6.96
C ASP A 85 -10.60 -8.65 7.17
N ALA A 86 -10.13 -8.52 8.42
CA ALA A 86 -8.75 -8.76 8.78
C ALA A 86 -8.42 -10.25 8.66
N HIS A 87 -7.30 -10.53 8.05
CA HIS A 87 -6.79 -11.89 7.93
C HIS A 87 -6.55 -12.57 9.28
N THR A 88 -6.74 -13.87 9.33
CA THR A 88 -6.26 -14.71 10.42
C THR A 88 -4.72 -14.74 10.43
N GLU A 89 -4.13 -15.23 11.52
CA GLU A 89 -2.67 -15.34 11.59
C GLU A 89 -2.13 -16.33 10.52
N GLU A 90 -2.85 -17.42 10.26
CA GLU A 90 -2.51 -18.39 9.24
C GLU A 90 -2.55 -17.78 7.84
N GLU A 91 -3.53 -16.94 7.54
CA GLU A 91 -3.61 -16.23 6.25
C GLU A 91 -2.47 -15.22 6.10
N VAL A 92 -2.11 -14.48 7.14
CA VAL A 92 -0.96 -13.58 7.16
C VAL A 92 0.34 -14.34 6.89
N VAL A 93 0.52 -15.50 7.50
CA VAL A 93 1.66 -16.39 7.24
C VAL A 93 1.68 -16.83 5.78
N CYS A 94 0.52 -17.20 5.22
CA CYS A 94 0.39 -17.61 3.83
C CYS A 94 0.73 -16.48 2.85
N ILE A 95 0.18 -15.29 3.08
CA ILE A 95 0.48 -14.10 2.27
C ILE A 95 1.98 -13.80 2.34
N GLY A 96 2.56 -13.85 3.54
CA GLY A 96 3.99 -13.65 3.74
C GLY A 96 4.86 -14.69 3.04
N ASP A 97 4.50 -15.97 3.08
CA ASP A 97 5.21 -17.04 2.36
C ASP A 97 5.18 -16.84 0.84
N LEU A 98 4.01 -16.50 0.29
CA LEU A 98 3.88 -16.21 -1.14
C LEU A 98 4.72 -15.00 -1.53
N ALA A 99 4.63 -13.90 -0.76
CA ALA A 99 5.37 -12.67 -1.00
C ALA A 99 6.88 -12.86 -0.86
N SER A 100 7.34 -13.77 0.00
CA SER A 100 8.77 -14.07 0.21
C SER A 100 9.51 -14.55 -1.04
N ARG A 101 8.78 -14.98 -2.07
CA ARG A 101 9.31 -15.49 -3.35
C ARG A 101 9.62 -14.39 -4.35
N TYR A 102 9.30 -13.14 -4.03
CA TYR A 102 9.52 -11.96 -4.86
C TYR A 102 10.64 -11.11 -4.29
N ASP A 103 11.26 -10.30 -5.13
CA ASP A 103 12.36 -9.42 -4.75
C ASP A 103 11.86 -8.06 -4.28
N LEU A 104 10.72 -7.64 -4.84
CA LEU A 104 10.01 -6.40 -4.52
C LEU A 104 8.52 -6.69 -4.40
N VAL A 105 7.91 -6.22 -3.33
CA VAL A 105 6.49 -6.42 -3.03
C VAL A 105 5.82 -5.10 -2.73
N LEU A 106 4.71 -4.83 -3.40
CA LEU A 106 3.87 -3.66 -3.23
C LEU A 106 2.49 -4.12 -2.77
N PHE A 107 2.20 -3.96 -1.49
CA PHE A 107 0.88 -4.26 -0.95
C PHE A 107 0.03 -3.01 -0.79
N GLN A 108 -1.26 -3.15 -1.03
CA GLN A 108 -2.31 -2.21 -0.68
C GLN A 108 -3.26 -2.88 0.33
N GLU A 109 -3.99 -2.09 1.09
CA GLU A 109 -4.86 -2.52 2.19
C GLU A 109 -4.16 -3.38 3.27
N ALA A 110 -2.87 -3.19 3.48
CA ALA A 110 -2.13 -3.79 4.59
C ALA A 110 -2.31 -2.97 5.88
N PHE A 111 -3.55 -2.78 6.34
CA PHE A 111 -3.85 -1.87 7.45
C PHE A 111 -3.58 -2.48 8.82
N VAL A 112 -3.90 -3.77 8.99
CA VAL A 112 -3.99 -4.37 10.34
C VAL A 112 -2.66 -4.96 10.78
N ARG A 113 -1.94 -5.64 9.88
CA ARG A 113 -0.77 -6.45 10.23
C ARG A 113 0.46 -6.22 9.35
N PRO A 114 0.86 -4.96 9.09
CA PRO A 114 2.02 -4.70 8.23
C PRO A 114 3.33 -5.26 8.82
N ALA A 115 3.53 -5.16 10.13
CA ALA A 115 4.75 -5.65 10.77
C ALA A 115 4.86 -7.20 10.79
N PRO A 116 3.84 -7.98 11.12
CA PRO A 116 3.83 -9.43 10.91
C PRO A 116 4.10 -9.82 9.45
N LEU A 117 3.42 -9.20 8.47
CA LEU A 117 3.64 -9.45 7.04
C LEU A 117 5.11 -9.24 6.66
N ALA A 118 5.69 -8.08 6.99
CA ALA A 118 7.09 -7.79 6.72
C ALA A 118 8.06 -8.81 7.37
N ARG A 119 7.71 -9.33 8.56
CA ARG A 119 8.51 -10.34 9.24
C ARG A 119 8.45 -11.69 8.52
N TYR A 120 7.27 -12.12 8.06
CA TYR A 120 7.11 -13.42 7.39
C TYR A 120 7.71 -13.47 6.00
N THR A 121 7.79 -12.35 5.28
CA THR A 121 8.42 -12.31 3.95
C THR A 121 9.93 -12.48 3.98
N GLY A 122 10.59 -12.12 5.09
CA GLY A 122 12.04 -12.18 5.22
C GLY A 122 12.80 -11.20 4.31
N HIS A 123 12.15 -10.14 3.83
CA HIS A 123 12.81 -9.06 3.11
C HIS A 123 13.74 -8.27 4.04
N MET A 124 14.81 -7.70 3.48
CA MET A 124 15.78 -6.91 4.25
C MET A 124 15.26 -5.52 4.60
N TRP A 125 14.34 -5.01 3.82
CA TRP A 125 13.74 -3.70 3.99
C TRP A 125 12.23 -3.77 3.86
N ALA A 126 11.54 -3.02 4.72
CA ALA A 126 10.09 -2.82 4.66
C ALA A 126 9.76 -1.40 5.08
N ASN A 127 8.77 -0.79 4.45
CA ASN A 127 8.25 0.52 4.82
C ASN A 127 6.73 0.56 4.70
N HIS A 128 6.12 1.03 5.77
CA HIS A 128 4.68 1.23 5.91
C HIS A 128 4.47 2.67 6.38
N PRO A 129 4.07 3.61 5.50
CA PRO A 129 3.93 5.00 5.84
C PRO A 129 2.74 5.23 6.80
N VAL A 130 2.87 6.25 7.64
CA VAL A 130 1.81 6.75 8.51
C VAL A 130 1.65 8.24 8.25
N PHE A 131 0.43 8.70 8.03
CA PHE A 131 0.13 10.10 7.76
C PHE A 131 -0.51 10.76 8.98
N THR A 132 0.17 11.71 9.57
CA THR A 132 -0.36 12.49 10.70
C THR A 132 -1.29 13.61 10.26
N GLU A 133 -1.17 14.04 9.00
CA GLU A 133 -1.96 15.13 8.42
C GLU A 133 -2.42 14.72 7.00
N GLY A 134 -3.64 15.11 6.64
CA GLY A 134 -4.22 14.82 5.33
C GLY A 134 -4.70 13.36 5.17
N GLY A 135 -5.18 13.05 3.99
CA GLY A 135 -5.44 11.69 3.58
C GLY A 135 -6.76 11.05 4.03
N GLY A 136 -7.74 11.78 4.52
CA GLY A 136 -9.05 11.24 4.89
C GLY A 136 -10.09 12.32 5.15
N GLY A 137 -11.35 11.93 5.10
CA GLY A 137 -12.49 12.81 5.22
C GLY A 137 -12.64 13.54 6.57
N ASP A 138 -13.80 14.18 6.77
CA ASP A 138 -14.11 15.12 7.84
C ASP A 138 -14.14 14.57 9.28
N TRP A 139 -13.80 13.31 9.50
CA TRP A 139 -13.78 12.65 10.82
C TRP A 139 -12.50 12.88 11.63
N TRP A 140 -11.79 13.89 11.32
CA TRP A 140 -10.58 14.36 11.96
C TRP A 140 -10.51 14.22 13.49
N PRO A 141 -11.53 14.50 14.32
CA PRO A 141 -11.37 14.39 15.77
C PRO A 141 -11.14 12.95 16.28
N LEU A 142 -11.51 11.95 15.52
CA LEU A 142 -11.36 10.53 15.91
C LEU A 142 -10.16 9.84 15.27
N ARG A 143 -9.60 10.40 14.19
CA ARG A 143 -8.47 9.80 13.45
C ARG A 143 -7.21 9.68 14.30
N TRP A 144 -6.87 10.72 15.07
CA TRP A 144 -5.67 10.67 15.92
C TRP A 144 -5.76 9.64 17.06
N MET A 145 -6.95 9.08 17.33
CA MET A 145 -7.15 7.98 18.27
C MET A 145 -7.02 6.60 17.61
N CYS A 146 -6.88 6.54 16.29
CA CYS A 146 -6.89 5.31 15.53
C CYS A 146 -5.60 5.23 14.68
N GLU A 147 -4.61 4.46 15.14
CA GLU A 147 -3.34 4.30 14.41
C GLU A 147 -3.55 3.70 13.01
N ILE A 148 -4.47 2.75 12.88
CA ILE A 148 -4.87 2.13 11.60
C ILE A 148 -5.44 3.19 10.65
N CYS A 149 -6.21 4.18 11.17
CA CYS A 149 -6.82 5.22 10.35
C CYS A 149 -5.79 6.22 9.78
N LEU A 150 -4.60 6.30 10.36
CA LEU A 150 -3.50 7.14 9.88
C LEU A 150 -2.65 6.46 8.82
N SER A 151 -2.80 5.15 8.67
CA SER A 151 -2.10 4.38 7.65
C SER A 151 -2.83 4.45 6.31
N PRO A 152 -2.12 4.63 5.19
CA PRO A 152 -2.69 4.46 3.86
C PRO A 152 -2.88 2.99 3.47
N GLY A 153 -2.57 2.03 4.34
CA GLY A 153 -2.56 0.60 4.02
C GLY A 153 -1.50 0.20 3.00
N LEU A 154 -0.52 1.06 2.74
CA LEU A 154 0.57 0.76 1.82
C LEU A 154 1.71 0.09 2.57
N LEU A 155 2.18 -1.05 2.05
CA LEU A 155 3.39 -1.71 2.54
C LEU A 155 4.27 -2.06 1.35
N MET A 156 5.49 -1.54 1.34
CA MET A 156 6.50 -1.91 0.37
C MET A 156 7.62 -2.69 1.06
N MET A 157 8.03 -3.79 0.45
CA MET A 157 9.11 -4.65 0.96
C MET A 157 10.06 -5.00 -0.16
N ALA A 158 11.37 -5.05 0.13
CA ALA A 158 12.38 -5.37 -0.86
C ALA A 158 13.55 -6.15 -0.25
N ARG A 159 14.24 -6.93 -1.07
CA ARG A 159 15.49 -7.60 -0.70
C ARG A 159 16.69 -6.66 -0.70
N GLU A 160 16.59 -5.52 -1.37
CA GLU A 160 17.59 -4.47 -1.40
C GLU A 160 17.09 -3.22 -0.66
N ALA A 161 17.93 -2.57 0.11
CA ALA A 161 17.58 -1.33 0.77
C ALA A 161 17.53 -0.17 -0.23
N PRO A 162 16.51 0.69 -0.17
CA PRO A 162 16.45 1.88 -1.01
C PRO A 162 17.45 2.95 -0.55
N THR A 163 17.71 3.89 -1.44
CA THR A 163 18.53 5.08 -1.16
C THR A 163 17.69 6.25 -0.63
N TRP A 164 16.40 6.25 -0.93
CA TRP A 164 15.49 7.31 -0.51
C TRP A 164 14.04 6.82 -0.48
N VAL A 165 13.24 7.37 0.45
CA VAL A 165 11.84 7.02 0.67
C VAL A 165 11.03 8.29 0.88
N TYR A 166 9.88 8.37 0.24
CA TYR A 166 8.92 9.45 0.36
C TYR A 166 7.50 8.88 0.38
N ALA A 167 6.60 9.50 1.12
CA ALA A 167 5.19 9.21 1.07
C ALA A 167 4.38 10.49 1.25
N GLU A 168 3.25 10.60 0.54
CA GLU A 168 2.39 11.77 0.55
C GLU A 168 0.92 11.34 0.64
N PRO A 169 0.14 11.90 1.60
CA PRO A 169 -1.29 11.66 1.67
C PRO A 169 -2.00 12.38 0.52
N TYR A 170 -3.10 11.80 0.03
CA TYR A 170 -3.96 12.50 -0.90
C TYR A 170 -4.68 13.65 -0.22
N GLN A 171 -4.94 14.70 -1.01
CA GLN A 171 -5.69 15.89 -0.60
C GLN A 171 -7.17 15.80 -1.01
N ALA A 172 -7.48 14.98 -2.03
CA ALA A 172 -8.81 14.81 -2.55
C ALA A 172 -9.40 13.46 -2.14
N PHE A 173 -10.66 13.49 -1.70
CA PHE A 173 -11.48 12.34 -1.32
C PHE A 173 -12.89 12.54 -1.83
N ALA A 174 -13.58 11.44 -2.14
CA ALA A 174 -15.02 11.44 -2.27
C ALA A 174 -15.62 11.59 -0.86
N GLY A 175 -16.33 12.64 -0.58
CA GLY A 175 -16.85 12.91 0.76
C GLY A 175 -17.79 11.82 1.30
N TRP A 176 -17.98 11.81 2.63
CA TRP A 176 -18.82 10.87 3.41
C TRP A 176 -20.25 10.66 2.91
N ASN A 177 -20.78 11.59 2.10
CA ASN A 177 -22.17 11.55 1.61
C ASN A 177 -22.40 10.65 0.39
N THR A 178 -21.37 9.98 -0.12
CA THR A 178 -21.55 9.03 -1.22
C THR A 178 -22.01 7.70 -0.66
N ASP A 179 -23.18 7.22 -1.07
CA ASP A 179 -23.86 6.04 -0.50
C ASP A 179 -23.06 4.73 -0.66
N GLU A 180 -21.99 4.72 -1.45
CA GLU A 180 -21.34 3.50 -1.89
C GLU A 180 -20.06 3.13 -1.13
N ASN A 181 -19.40 4.06 -0.40
CA ASN A 181 -18.09 3.75 0.22
C ASN A 181 -17.75 4.50 1.51
N LYS A 182 -18.66 4.43 2.47
CA LYS A 182 -18.45 5.03 3.82
C LYS A 182 -17.21 4.53 4.55
N ALA A 183 -16.66 3.40 4.15
CA ALA A 183 -15.47 2.82 4.78
C ALA A 183 -14.17 3.48 4.34
N ASP A 184 -14.09 3.93 3.09
CA ASP A 184 -12.88 4.54 2.53
C ASP A 184 -12.50 5.87 3.19
N ASP A 185 -13.50 6.62 3.67
CA ASP A 185 -13.28 7.91 4.35
C ASP A 185 -12.57 7.77 5.70
N PHE A 186 -12.55 6.57 6.30
CA PHE A 186 -11.87 6.34 7.56
C PHE A 186 -10.36 6.14 7.39
N PHE A 187 -9.93 5.62 6.26
CA PHE A 187 -8.53 5.33 6.03
C PHE A 187 -7.83 6.48 5.32
N SER A 188 -6.62 6.77 5.73
CA SER A 188 -5.75 7.61 4.93
C SER A 188 -5.48 6.91 3.61
N LYS A 189 -5.43 7.67 2.53
CA LYS A 189 -4.95 7.19 1.24
C LYS A 189 -3.85 8.12 0.74
N GLY A 190 -3.00 7.62 -0.12
CA GLY A 190 -1.87 8.36 -0.63
C GLY A 190 -0.98 7.51 -1.52
N PHE A 191 0.23 7.98 -1.75
CA PHE A 191 1.24 7.22 -2.47
C PHE A 191 2.56 7.18 -1.72
N GLN A 192 3.30 6.12 -1.97
CA GLN A 192 4.65 5.89 -1.50
C GLN A 192 5.58 5.86 -2.71
N LEU A 193 6.66 6.64 -2.67
CA LEU A 193 7.67 6.74 -3.72
C LEU A 193 9.03 6.38 -3.14
N VAL A 194 9.71 5.44 -3.75
CA VAL A 194 10.96 4.88 -3.25
C VAL A 194 12.00 4.88 -4.36
N GLN A 195 13.21 5.34 -4.05
CA GLN A 195 14.36 5.27 -4.94
C GLN A 195 15.26 4.10 -4.54
N PHE A 196 15.39 3.14 -5.42
CA PHE A 196 16.46 2.14 -5.38
C PHE A 196 17.69 2.64 -6.18
N PRO A 197 18.85 2.02 -6.04
CA PRO A 197 20.06 2.49 -6.73
C PRO A 197 19.93 2.65 -8.24
N ARG A 198 19.02 1.91 -8.89
CA ARG A 198 18.90 1.84 -10.35
C ARG A 198 17.54 2.22 -10.92
N PHE A 199 16.51 2.35 -10.10
CA PHE A 199 15.15 2.67 -10.54
C PHE A 199 14.31 3.24 -9.40
N TRP A 200 13.19 3.82 -9.78
CA TRP A 200 12.17 4.33 -8.86
C TRP A 200 10.96 3.42 -8.83
N VAL A 201 10.28 3.38 -7.70
CA VAL A 201 9.05 2.60 -7.50
C VAL A 201 8.00 3.47 -6.83
N LEU A 202 6.79 3.43 -7.37
CA LEU A 202 5.61 4.04 -6.74
C LEU A 202 4.61 2.96 -6.39
N ASN A 203 4.13 2.96 -5.15
CA ASN A 203 3.02 2.19 -4.63
C ASN A 203 1.88 3.13 -4.24
N SER A 204 0.65 2.82 -4.61
CA SER A 204 -0.51 3.64 -4.26
C SER A 204 -1.79 2.83 -4.15
N HIS A 205 -2.75 3.39 -3.41
CA HIS A 205 -4.13 2.95 -3.37
C HIS A 205 -5.04 4.16 -3.43
N MET A 206 -5.88 4.23 -4.46
CA MET A 206 -6.75 5.37 -4.73
C MET A 206 -8.12 5.22 -4.08
N ASP A 207 -8.89 6.32 -4.12
CA ASP A 207 -10.27 6.37 -3.64
C ASP A 207 -11.11 5.29 -4.35
N ALA A 208 -11.86 4.52 -3.57
CA ALA A 208 -12.78 3.52 -4.09
C ALA A 208 -14.18 4.14 -4.31
N GLY A 209 -15.06 3.43 -5.00
CA GLY A 209 -16.41 3.87 -5.27
C GLY A 209 -16.65 4.20 -6.75
N ARG A 210 -17.93 4.28 -7.10
CA ARG A 210 -18.38 4.41 -8.51
C ARG A 210 -19.11 5.71 -8.79
N GLY A 211 -19.44 6.46 -7.74
CA GLY A 211 -20.10 7.76 -7.88
C GLY A 211 -19.20 8.80 -8.53
N GLN A 212 -19.79 9.86 -9.07
CA GLN A 212 -19.05 10.95 -9.72
C GLN A 212 -18.01 11.56 -8.78
N ASP A 213 -18.33 11.71 -7.49
CA ASP A 213 -17.41 12.25 -6.49
C ASP A 213 -16.13 11.39 -6.34
N SER A 214 -16.27 10.04 -6.38
CA SER A 214 -15.12 9.13 -6.34
C SER A 214 -14.29 9.21 -7.62
N ILE A 215 -14.93 9.38 -8.78
CA ILE A 215 -14.23 9.57 -10.06
C ILE A 215 -13.44 10.88 -10.03
N ASP A 216 -14.06 11.97 -9.56
CA ASP A 216 -13.43 13.28 -9.45
C ASP A 216 -12.29 13.26 -8.44
N ALA A 217 -12.45 12.55 -7.31
CA ALA A 217 -11.40 12.35 -6.32
C ALA A 217 -10.20 11.61 -6.96
N ARG A 218 -10.42 10.50 -7.66
CA ARG A 218 -9.36 9.75 -8.35
C ARG A 218 -8.64 10.60 -9.40
N LEU A 219 -9.38 11.40 -10.17
CA LEU A 219 -8.76 12.31 -11.12
C LEU A 219 -7.78 13.28 -10.43
N LEU A 220 -8.17 13.89 -9.31
CA LEU A 220 -7.32 14.79 -8.55
C LEU A 220 -6.14 14.05 -7.90
N GLN A 221 -6.33 12.81 -7.44
CA GLN A 221 -5.28 11.96 -6.89
C GLN A 221 -4.22 11.61 -7.97
N PHE A 222 -4.63 11.27 -9.19
CA PHE A 222 -3.72 11.07 -10.31
C PHE A 222 -2.94 12.35 -10.68
N GLN A 223 -3.60 13.51 -10.63
CA GLN A 223 -2.93 14.80 -10.82
C GLN A 223 -1.90 15.06 -9.71
N GLN A 224 -2.20 14.71 -8.47
CA GLN A 224 -1.27 14.84 -7.35
C GLN A 224 -0.06 13.90 -7.50
N ILE A 225 -0.27 12.62 -7.89
CA ILE A 225 0.84 11.72 -8.23
C ILE A 225 1.69 12.32 -9.35
N THR A 226 1.06 12.80 -10.43
CA THR A 226 1.77 13.41 -11.58
C THR A 226 2.62 14.61 -11.14
N ALA A 227 2.09 15.46 -10.27
CA ALA A 227 2.84 16.59 -9.71
C ALA A 227 4.01 16.12 -8.83
N GLY A 228 3.79 15.09 -8.00
CA GLY A 228 4.81 14.45 -7.18
C GLY A 228 5.94 13.84 -8.02
N LEU A 229 5.59 13.08 -9.05
CA LEU A 229 6.56 12.49 -9.98
C LEU A 229 7.40 13.57 -10.71
N LYS A 230 6.77 14.61 -11.22
CA LYS A 230 7.48 15.73 -11.89
C LYS A 230 8.43 16.48 -10.96
N ARG A 231 8.10 16.56 -9.68
CA ARG A 231 8.91 17.24 -8.66
C ARG A 231 10.10 16.41 -8.19
N LEU A 232 9.92 15.09 -8.05
CA LEU A 232 10.82 14.24 -7.29
C LEU A 232 11.61 13.25 -8.17
N VAL A 233 11.08 12.84 -9.31
CA VAL A 233 11.67 11.81 -10.16
C VAL A 233 12.18 12.41 -11.46
N PRO A 234 13.47 12.28 -11.79
CA PRO A 234 13.98 12.71 -13.09
C PRO A 234 13.18 12.12 -14.26
N SER A 235 12.92 12.91 -15.28
CA SER A 235 12.06 12.51 -16.41
C SER A 235 12.59 11.30 -17.18
N ASP A 236 13.89 11.12 -17.21
CA ASP A 236 14.62 10.01 -17.83
C ASP A 236 14.90 8.83 -16.89
N ALA A 237 14.54 8.97 -15.61
CA ALA A 237 14.76 7.90 -14.65
C ALA A 237 13.84 6.70 -14.90
N PRO A 238 14.36 5.45 -14.79
CA PRO A 238 13.55 4.26 -14.81
C PRO A 238 12.56 4.27 -13.65
N LEU A 239 11.28 4.01 -13.95
CA LEU A 239 10.19 4.05 -12.96
C LEU A 239 9.24 2.89 -13.16
N LEU A 240 8.94 2.20 -12.06
CA LEU A 240 7.87 1.21 -11.94
C LEU A 240 6.73 1.79 -11.10
N ILE A 241 5.50 1.60 -11.53
CA ILE A 241 4.30 1.92 -10.76
C ILE A 241 3.48 0.65 -10.58
N GLY A 242 3.14 0.33 -9.35
CA GLY A 242 2.17 -0.71 -9.01
C GLY A 242 1.14 -0.13 -8.05
N MET A 243 -0.14 -0.25 -8.38
CA MET A 243 -1.19 0.32 -7.54
C MET A 243 -2.54 -0.35 -7.72
N ASP A 244 -3.38 -0.23 -6.69
CA ASP A 244 -4.82 -0.30 -6.85
C ASP A 244 -5.32 1.11 -7.22
N ALA A 245 -5.61 1.29 -8.50
CA ALA A 245 -6.08 2.55 -9.07
C ALA A 245 -7.58 2.77 -8.89
N ASN A 246 -8.31 1.76 -8.44
CA ASN A 246 -9.77 1.74 -8.36
C ASN A 246 -10.49 2.15 -9.66
N LEU A 247 -9.79 2.06 -10.79
CA LEU A 247 -10.31 2.32 -12.12
C LEU A 247 -10.84 1.03 -12.76
N ARG A 248 -11.81 1.18 -13.63
CA ARG A 248 -12.39 0.08 -14.43
C ARG A 248 -12.47 0.46 -15.91
N PRO A 249 -11.35 0.75 -16.54
CA PRO A 249 -11.31 1.26 -17.91
C PRO A 249 -11.91 0.29 -18.92
N GLU A 250 -12.00 -1.01 -18.61
CA GLU A 250 -12.63 -2.02 -19.44
C GLU A 250 -14.16 -1.88 -19.56
N ILE A 251 -14.79 -1.16 -18.61
CA ILE A 251 -16.25 -0.96 -18.59
C ILE A 251 -16.69 0.50 -18.50
N GLU A 252 -15.80 1.42 -18.12
CA GLU A 252 -16.09 2.83 -17.88
C GLU A 252 -15.16 3.74 -18.71
N ALA A 253 -15.73 4.39 -19.74
CA ALA A 253 -14.94 5.23 -20.66
C ALA A 253 -14.23 6.41 -19.97
N GLN A 254 -14.80 6.92 -18.86
CA GLN A 254 -14.17 7.99 -18.08
C GLN A 254 -12.93 7.51 -17.35
N ASP A 255 -12.97 6.32 -16.75
CA ASP A 255 -11.82 5.70 -16.11
C ASP A 255 -10.71 5.39 -17.12
N GLN A 256 -11.08 4.93 -18.32
CA GLN A 256 -10.13 4.74 -19.41
C GLN A 256 -9.41 6.05 -19.76
N LYS A 257 -10.15 7.14 -19.91
CA LYS A 257 -9.58 8.45 -20.22
C LYS A 257 -8.62 8.93 -19.13
N ILE A 258 -9.01 8.79 -17.86
CA ILE A 258 -8.16 9.17 -16.72
C ILE A 258 -6.85 8.38 -16.75
N LEU A 259 -6.92 7.07 -16.98
CA LEU A 259 -5.72 6.23 -17.06
C LEU A 259 -4.82 6.62 -18.23
N GLU A 260 -5.39 6.83 -19.43
CA GLU A 260 -4.65 7.24 -20.61
C GLU A 260 -3.93 8.59 -20.42
N GLU A 261 -4.63 9.58 -19.84
CA GLU A 261 -4.05 10.90 -19.54
C GLU A 261 -2.92 10.80 -18.51
N PHE A 262 -3.08 9.96 -17.48
CA PHE A 262 -2.05 9.71 -16.48
C PHE A 262 -0.80 9.07 -17.11
N LEU A 263 -0.97 8.01 -17.88
CA LEU A 263 0.12 7.31 -18.56
C LEU A 263 0.87 8.27 -19.50
N GLN A 264 0.15 8.99 -20.35
CA GLN A 264 0.73 9.94 -21.29
C GLN A 264 1.49 11.07 -20.58
N SER A 265 0.89 11.67 -19.54
CA SER A 265 1.48 12.79 -18.80
C SER A 265 2.80 12.45 -18.10
N ASN A 266 3.05 11.17 -17.83
CA ASN A 266 4.21 10.67 -17.12
C ASN A 266 5.16 9.83 -18.00
N GLY A 267 4.88 9.70 -19.31
CA GLY A 267 5.68 8.89 -20.23
C GLY A 267 5.68 7.40 -19.87
N LEU A 268 4.57 6.91 -19.33
CA LEU A 268 4.42 5.53 -18.87
C LEU A 268 3.79 4.65 -19.95
N THR A 269 4.18 3.39 -19.96
CA THR A 269 3.51 2.33 -20.69
C THR A 269 2.76 1.44 -19.70
N LEU A 270 1.49 1.13 -19.98
CA LEU A 270 0.75 0.14 -19.22
C LEU A 270 1.33 -1.25 -19.54
N ILE A 271 1.81 -1.94 -18.51
CA ILE A 271 2.43 -3.26 -18.65
C ILE A 271 1.39 -4.35 -18.42
N HIS A 272 0.57 -4.17 -17.39
CA HIS A 272 -0.47 -5.15 -17.05
C HIS A 272 -1.59 -4.49 -16.27
N GLN A 273 -2.79 -5.02 -16.44
CA GLN A 273 -3.98 -4.60 -15.69
C GLN A 273 -4.88 -5.80 -15.42
N ASN A 274 -5.48 -5.83 -14.25
CA ASN A 274 -6.56 -6.75 -13.91
C ASN A 274 -7.58 -6.04 -13.02
N GLY A 275 -8.73 -5.68 -13.58
CA GLY A 275 -9.70 -4.85 -12.90
C GLY A 275 -9.08 -3.52 -12.46
N PRO A 276 -9.15 -3.16 -11.16
CA PRO A 276 -8.64 -1.89 -10.66
C PRO A 276 -7.12 -1.85 -10.48
N ASP A 277 -6.46 -3.01 -10.50
CA ASP A 277 -5.02 -3.14 -10.23
C ASP A 277 -4.21 -2.96 -11.50
N ILE A 278 -3.17 -2.12 -11.45
CA ILE A 278 -2.33 -1.81 -12.60
C ILE A 278 -0.84 -1.90 -12.30
N ILE A 279 -0.08 -2.27 -13.36
CA ILE A 279 1.37 -2.13 -13.45
C ILE A 279 1.67 -1.23 -14.64
N ALA A 280 2.43 -0.17 -14.42
CA ALA A 280 2.93 0.70 -15.47
C ALA A 280 4.42 0.98 -15.28
N ALA A 281 5.14 1.22 -16.36
CA ALA A 281 6.57 1.49 -16.30
C ALA A 281 7.03 2.48 -17.37
N ARG A 282 8.18 3.12 -17.12
CA ARG A 282 8.95 3.85 -18.13
C ARG A 282 10.44 3.56 -17.98
N HIS A 283 11.16 3.50 -19.10
CA HIS A 283 12.61 3.25 -19.14
C HIS A 283 13.04 1.97 -18.38
N LEU A 284 12.14 1.00 -18.25
CA LEU A 284 12.38 -0.33 -17.72
C LEU A 284 11.99 -1.36 -18.77
N HIS A 285 12.82 -2.37 -18.96
CA HIS A 285 12.40 -3.56 -19.67
C HIS A 285 11.59 -4.44 -18.72
N THR A 286 10.39 -4.81 -19.14
CA THR A 286 9.47 -5.63 -18.35
C THR A 286 9.08 -6.88 -19.15
N ASP A 287 9.01 -8.01 -18.48
CA ASP A 287 8.71 -9.28 -19.10
C ASP A 287 7.76 -10.14 -18.27
N HIS A 288 7.07 -11.07 -18.91
CA HIS A 288 6.19 -12.05 -18.28
C HIS A 288 5.17 -11.47 -17.29
N PRO A 289 4.39 -10.40 -17.64
CA PRO A 289 3.33 -9.93 -16.76
C PRO A 289 2.28 -11.03 -16.56
N ARG A 290 1.84 -11.23 -15.31
CA ARG A 290 0.91 -12.29 -14.93
C ARG A 290 -0.13 -11.80 -13.93
N THR A 291 -1.32 -12.38 -14.03
CA THR A 291 -2.35 -12.33 -12.98
C THR A 291 -2.32 -13.64 -12.20
N LEU A 292 -2.19 -13.54 -10.88
CA LEU A 292 -2.22 -14.69 -9.98
C LEU A 292 -3.61 -14.78 -9.35
N SER A 293 -4.28 -15.91 -9.58
CA SER A 293 -5.69 -16.10 -9.24
C SER A 293 -5.90 -16.32 -7.74
N LEU A 294 -5.71 -15.28 -6.92
CA LEU A 294 -5.89 -15.33 -5.46
C LEU A 294 -7.22 -14.74 -4.98
N LYS A 295 -7.99 -14.14 -5.88
CA LYS A 295 -9.30 -13.57 -5.57
C LYS A 295 -10.25 -14.62 -5.01
N GLY A 296 -10.88 -14.31 -3.87
CA GLY A 296 -11.79 -15.20 -3.16
C GLY A 296 -11.09 -16.28 -2.33
N VAL A 297 -9.74 -16.27 -2.26
CA VAL A 297 -8.95 -17.20 -1.44
C VAL A 297 -8.26 -16.45 -0.29
N LEU A 298 -7.46 -15.44 -0.61
CA LEU A 298 -6.72 -14.61 0.34
C LEU A 298 -6.98 -13.11 0.18
N SER A 299 -7.78 -12.71 -0.80
CA SER A 299 -8.16 -11.32 -1.05
C SER A 299 -9.40 -11.28 -1.93
N ASP A 300 -10.05 -10.15 -2.04
CA ASP A 300 -11.05 -9.85 -3.06
C ASP A 300 -10.42 -9.31 -4.36
N HIS A 301 -9.09 -9.22 -4.42
CA HIS A 301 -8.28 -8.90 -5.59
C HIS A 301 -7.43 -10.08 -6.06
N HIS A 302 -7.10 -10.09 -7.35
CA HIS A 302 -6.01 -10.89 -7.89
C HIS A 302 -4.67 -10.20 -7.61
N ALA A 303 -3.61 -10.97 -7.43
CA ALA A 303 -2.27 -10.38 -7.40
C ALA A 303 -1.72 -10.24 -8.82
N LEU A 304 -0.94 -9.19 -9.07
CA LEU A 304 -0.21 -8.99 -10.32
C LEU A 304 1.28 -9.22 -10.10
N SER A 305 1.96 -9.78 -11.10
CA SER A 305 3.41 -9.92 -11.04
C SER A 305 4.05 -9.61 -12.38
N VAL A 306 5.33 -9.21 -12.33
CA VAL A 306 6.13 -8.89 -13.50
C VAL A 306 7.61 -9.09 -13.18
N PHE A 307 8.39 -9.43 -14.21
CA PHE A 307 9.85 -9.34 -14.16
C PHE A 307 10.29 -7.98 -14.67
N ILE A 308 11.24 -7.35 -14.02
CA ILE A 308 11.89 -6.15 -14.49
C ILE A 308 13.39 -6.39 -14.64
N SER A 309 13.91 -6.13 -15.82
CA SER A 309 15.36 -6.13 -16.05
C SER A 309 15.93 -4.83 -15.51
N GLN A 310 16.88 -4.97 -14.59
CA GLN A 310 17.52 -3.81 -13.99
C GLN A 310 18.43 -3.12 -15.02
N PRO A 311 18.34 -1.78 -15.18
CA PRO A 311 19.30 -1.07 -15.99
C PRO A 311 20.71 -1.25 -15.41
N PRO A 312 21.78 -1.21 -16.24
CA PRO A 312 23.15 -1.31 -15.75
C PRO A 312 23.40 -0.24 -14.69
N ALA A 313 24.23 -0.57 -13.71
CA ALA A 313 24.65 0.39 -12.69
C ALA A 313 25.30 1.61 -13.38
N PRO A 314 25.04 2.83 -12.94
CA PRO A 314 25.78 4.00 -13.44
C PRO A 314 27.26 3.82 -13.12
N ASN A 315 28.11 4.07 -14.13
CA ASN A 315 29.59 4.04 -14.02
C ASN A 315 30.10 5.13 -13.07
#